data_ca176bbf083205845e3c989eb277cc75
#
_entry.id   ca176bbf083205845e3c989eb277cc75
#
_cell.length_a   1.000
_cell.length_b   1.000
_cell.length_c   1.000
_cell.angle_alpha   90.00
_cell.angle_beta   90.00
_cell.angle_gamma   90.00
#
_symmetry.space_group_name_H-M   'P 1'
#
loop_
_entity.id
_entity.type
_entity.pdbx_description
1 polymer ?
#
loop_
_entity_poly.entity_id
_entity_poly.type
_entity_poly.pdbx_seq_one_letter_code
_entity_poly.pdbx_strand_id
1 'polypeptide(L)'
;MRHRVQALCAAAALMAGAALVLAAGPESFTATASVKKGATPTTAPVKITIDRYSTDAERTTVMGAMKSGGTHALREAVAKMEDAGSFEFGDKKTAIKYAYARPTGSGRIVTLITADPITNIGAGMPEFKPQAGHDVAAALLVLDSHGGGHGEFAPAATLKANKSGAIVVEDYGAAKVWLKNIAKTK
;
A
#
# COMPACT_ATOMS: atom_id res chain seq x y z
N MET A 1 37.99 -52.10 -34.57
CA MET A 1 38.17 -51.07 -33.56
C MET A 1 36.87 -50.33 -33.40
N ARG A 2 36.19 -50.48 -32.24
CA ARG A 2 34.85 -49.91 -32.01
C ARG A 2 34.99 -48.67 -31.08
N HIS A 3 34.78 -47.48 -31.60
CA HIS A 3 34.71 -46.27 -30.79
C HIS A 3 33.28 -46.10 -30.26
N ARG A 4 33.12 -46.22 -28.95
CA ARG A 4 31.91 -45.87 -28.21
C ARG A 4 31.91 -44.37 -27.95
N VAL A 5 30.95 -43.66 -28.55
CA VAL A 5 30.65 -42.28 -28.23
C VAL A 5 29.70 -42.28 -27.02
N GLN A 6 30.19 -41.81 -25.88
CA GLN A 6 29.36 -41.57 -24.72
C GLN A 6 28.70 -40.20 -24.82
N ALA A 7 27.38 -40.16 -24.96
CA ALA A 7 26.57 -38.94 -24.88
C ALA A 7 26.39 -38.57 -23.41
N LEU A 8 26.97 -37.42 -23.02
CA LEU A 8 26.68 -36.76 -21.74
C LEU A 8 25.36 -35.99 -21.89
N CYS A 9 24.31 -36.47 -21.24
CA CYS A 9 23.09 -35.69 -21.02
C CYS A 9 23.33 -34.74 -19.85
N ALA A 10 23.52 -33.47 -20.14
CA ALA A 10 23.49 -32.39 -19.14
C ALA A 10 22.04 -32.08 -18.79
N ALA A 11 21.58 -32.52 -17.63
CA ALA A 11 20.30 -32.13 -17.06
C ALA A 11 20.43 -30.71 -16.47
N ALA A 12 19.91 -29.71 -17.18
CA ALA A 12 19.75 -28.35 -16.64
C ALA A 12 18.57 -28.37 -15.65
N ALA A 13 18.88 -28.36 -14.36
CA ALA A 13 17.88 -28.14 -13.31
C ALA A 13 17.46 -26.66 -13.31
N LEU A 14 16.29 -26.36 -13.88
CA LEU A 14 15.63 -25.06 -13.67
C LEU A 14 15.24 -24.99 -12.18
N MET A 15 15.99 -24.23 -11.41
CA MET A 15 15.57 -23.76 -10.09
C MET A 15 14.49 -22.70 -10.29
N ALA A 16 13.23 -23.11 -10.34
CA ALA A 16 12.10 -22.22 -10.15
C ALA A 16 12.16 -21.72 -8.70
N GLY A 17 12.71 -20.54 -8.49
CA GLY A 17 12.65 -19.84 -7.23
C GLY A 17 11.20 -19.50 -6.91
N ALA A 18 10.52 -20.37 -6.17
CA ALA A 18 9.25 -20.04 -5.56
C ALA A 18 9.53 -18.87 -4.60
N ALA A 19 9.13 -17.66 -4.97
CA ALA A 19 9.04 -16.56 -4.03
C ALA A 19 8.03 -17.00 -2.96
N LEU A 20 8.53 -17.40 -1.81
CA LEU A 20 7.72 -17.57 -0.61
C LEU A 20 7.05 -16.22 -0.33
N VAL A 21 5.81 -16.08 -0.77
CA VAL A 21 4.91 -15.08 -0.22
C VAL A 21 4.72 -15.51 1.24
N LEU A 22 5.54 -14.98 2.12
CA LEU A 22 5.28 -15.04 3.54
C LEU A 22 3.91 -14.39 3.71
N ALA A 23 2.91 -15.22 4.00
CA ALA A 23 1.66 -14.75 4.55
C ALA A 23 2.02 -14.15 5.91
N ALA A 24 2.42 -12.88 5.90
CA ALA A 24 2.64 -12.13 7.12
C ALA A 24 1.30 -12.12 7.85
N GLY A 25 1.28 -12.61 9.08
CA GLY A 25 0.11 -12.55 9.94
C GLY A 25 -0.32 -11.09 10.16
N PRO A 26 -1.39 -10.86 10.94
CA PRO A 26 -1.83 -9.52 11.25
C PRO A 26 -0.72 -8.65 11.82
N GLU A 27 -0.61 -7.42 11.33
CA GLU A 27 0.39 -6.45 11.77
C GLU A 27 -0.29 -5.14 12.19
N SER A 28 0.23 -4.52 13.21
CA SER A 28 -0.23 -3.20 13.65
C SER A 28 0.95 -2.22 13.74
N PHE A 29 0.69 -0.99 13.33
CA PHE A 29 1.66 0.09 13.34
C PHE A 29 1.06 1.32 13.98
N THR A 30 1.89 2.08 14.68
CA THR A 30 1.61 3.45 15.08
C THR A 30 2.46 4.39 14.24
N ALA A 31 1.94 5.59 13.98
CA ALA A 31 2.65 6.64 13.26
C ALA A 31 2.16 8.02 13.71
N THR A 32 2.89 9.05 13.30
CA THR A 32 2.48 10.44 13.43
C THR A 32 2.16 10.99 12.05
N ALA A 33 0.88 11.27 11.80
CA ALA A 33 0.44 12.02 10.62
C ALA A 33 0.85 13.49 10.77
N SER A 34 1.44 14.08 9.73
CA SER A 34 1.96 15.46 9.76
C SER A 34 1.60 16.17 8.46
N VAL A 35 0.91 17.30 8.58
CA VAL A 35 0.58 18.19 7.45
C VAL A 35 1.25 19.54 7.67
N LYS A 36 1.94 20.03 6.65
CA LYS A 36 2.50 21.38 6.69
C LYS A 36 1.44 22.37 6.22
N LYS A 37 0.90 23.16 7.15
CA LYS A 37 0.03 24.29 6.87
C LYS A 37 0.66 25.56 7.49
N GLY A 38 1.28 26.39 6.65
CA GLY A 38 2.04 27.55 7.14
C GLY A 38 3.42 27.18 7.70
N ALA A 39 3.88 27.91 8.73
CA ALA A 39 5.22 27.76 9.31
C ALA A 39 5.35 26.52 10.21
N THR A 40 4.28 26.14 10.92
CA THR A 40 4.30 25.03 11.88
C THR A 40 3.49 23.84 11.33
N PRO A 41 4.04 22.63 11.32
CA PRO A 41 3.27 21.45 10.93
C PRO A 41 2.26 21.09 12.03
N THR A 42 1.04 20.75 11.60
CA THR A 42 0.04 20.11 12.48
C THR A 42 0.23 18.61 12.46
N THR A 43 0.07 17.96 13.60
CA THR A 43 0.27 16.51 13.75
C THR A 43 -0.88 15.83 14.48
N ALA A 44 -1.14 14.57 14.12
CA ALA A 44 -2.09 13.71 14.82
C ALA A 44 -1.56 12.26 14.87
N PRO A 45 -1.87 11.50 15.92
CA PRO A 45 -1.55 10.08 15.96
C PRO A 45 -2.42 9.31 14.98
N VAL A 46 -1.86 8.26 14.39
CA VAL A 46 -2.57 7.29 13.57
C VAL A 46 -2.15 5.89 13.93
N LYS A 47 -3.12 4.98 13.99
CA LYS A 47 -2.89 3.55 14.08
C LYS A 47 -3.32 2.91 12.76
N ILE A 48 -2.49 2.00 12.27
CA ILE A 48 -2.71 1.26 11.04
C ILE A 48 -2.69 -0.22 11.41
N THR A 49 -3.79 -0.92 11.14
CA THR A 49 -3.86 -2.37 11.31
C THR A 49 -3.98 -3.01 9.94
N ILE A 50 -3.16 -4.01 9.68
CA ILE A 50 -3.23 -4.86 8.49
C ILE A 50 -3.59 -6.26 8.99
N ASP A 51 -4.80 -6.70 8.71
CA ASP A 51 -5.30 -8.01 9.13
C ASP A 51 -4.85 -9.10 8.14
N ARG A 52 -4.78 -8.74 6.85
CA ARG A 52 -4.27 -9.57 5.77
C ARG A 52 -3.64 -8.74 4.66
N TYR A 53 -2.75 -9.33 3.92
CA TYR A 53 -2.26 -8.76 2.67
C TYR A 53 -3.10 -9.25 1.49
N SER A 54 -3.27 -8.38 0.50
CA SER A 54 -3.94 -8.69 -0.75
C SER A 54 -3.12 -9.70 -1.56
N THR A 55 -3.83 -10.63 -2.18
CA THR A 55 -3.24 -11.66 -3.05
C THR A 55 -2.77 -11.09 -4.39
N ASP A 56 -1.97 -11.84 -5.13
CA ASP A 56 -1.57 -11.48 -6.50
C ASP A 56 -2.76 -11.44 -7.46
N ALA A 57 -3.82 -12.23 -7.22
CA ALA A 57 -5.06 -12.18 -7.98
C ALA A 57 -5.80 -10.85 -7.73
N GLU A 58 -5.94 -10.42 -6.46
CA GLU A 58 -6.50 -9.12 -6.10
C GLU A 58 -5.68 -7.98 -6.68
N ARG A 59 -4.35 -8.08 -6.62
CA ARG A 59 -3.46 -7.10 -7.27
C ARG A 59 -3.69 -7.01 -8.77
N THR A 60 -3.84 -8.13 -9.44
CA THR A 60 -4.11 -8.17 -10.89
C THR A 60 -5.44 -7.49 -11.21
N THR A 61 -6.48 -7.72 -10.41
CA THR A 61 -7.79 -7.07 -10.52
C THR A 61 -7.66 -5.56 -10.35
N VAL A 62 -6.98 -5.11 -9.30
CA VAL A 62 -6.75 -3.68 -9.02
C VAL A 62 -5.98 -3.00 -10.15
N MET A 63 -4.91 -3.63 -10.64
CA MET A 63 -4.12 -3.09 -11.76
C MET A 63 -4.91 -3.06 -13.07
N GLY A 64 -5.75 -4.05 -13.31
CA GLY A 64 -6.66 -4.10 -14.46
C GLY A 64 -7.69 -2.97 -14.43
N ALA A 65 -8.36 -2.79 -13.31
CA ALA A 65 -9.33 -1.71 -13.09
C ALA A 65 -8.67 -0.32 -13.29
N MET A 66 -7.49 -0.12 -12.72
CA MET A 66 -6.75 1.13 -12.87
C MET A 66 -6.40 1.44 -14.34
N LYS A 67 -6.03 0.42 -15.13
CA LYS A 67 -5.73 0.59 -16.56
C LYS A 67 -6.96 0.90 -17.40
N SER A 68 -8.11 0.36 -17.04
CA SER A 68 -9.36 0.50 -17.81
C SER A 68 -10.13 1.80 -17.52
N GLY A 69 -10.09 2.31 -16.28
CA GLY A 69 -10.90 3.45 -15.88
C GLY A 69 -10.30 4.31 -14.74
N GLY A 70 -8.98 4.22 -14.53
CA GLY A 70 -8.27 5.05 -13.55
C GLY A 70 -8.72 4.81 -12.11
N THR A 71 -8.65 5.87 -11.29
CA THR A 71 -8.98 5.80 -9.86
C THR A 71 -10.44 5.43 -9.61
N HIS A 72 -11.36 5.87 -10.45
CA HIS A 72 -12.77 5.54 -10.29
C HIS A 72 -13.04 4.02 -10.41
N ALA A 73 -12.55 3.40 -11.48
CA ALA A 73 -12.70 1.95 -11.67
C ALA A 73 -11.93 1.15 -10.60
N LEU A 74 -10.77 1.65 -10.15
CA LEU A 74 -10.05 1.08 -9.03
C LEU A 74 -10.90 1.11 -7.75
N ARG A 75 -11.54 2.24 -7.42
CA ARG A 75 -12.45 2.38 -6.27
C ARG A 75 -13.55 1.33 -6.32
N GLU A 76 -14.22 1.16 -7.46
CA GLU A 76 -15.28 0.15 -7.63
C GLU A 76 -14.76 -1.28 -7.44
N ALA A 77 -13.53 -1.56 -7.88
CA ALA A 77 -12.91 -2.86 -7.69
C ALA A 77 -12.58 -3.13 -6.22
N VAL A 78 -11.91 -2.19 -5.54
CA VAL A 78 -11.53 -2.38 -4.13
C VAL A 78 -12.73 -2.37 -3.20
N ALA A 79 -13.82 -1.66 -3.51
CA ALA A 79 -15.04 -1.63 -2.69
C ALA A 79 -15.70 -3.02 -2.56
N LYS A 80 -15.48 -3.91 -3.54
CA LYS A 80 -15.99 -5.29 -3.55
C LYS A 80 -15.08 -6.29 -2.82
N MET A 81 -13.87 -5.85 -2.41
CA MET A 81 -12.92 -6.71 -1.71
C MET A 81 -13.26 -6.79 -0.23
N GLU A 82 -12.85 -7.89 0.40
CA GLU A 82 -12.86 -8.01 1.85
C GLU A 82 -11.92 -7.01 2.51
N ASP A 83 -12.22 -6.64 3.74
CA ASP A 83 -11.36 -5.74 4.49
C ASP A 83 -9.98 -6.37 4.70
N ALA A 84 -8.96 -5.59 4.40
CA ALA A 84 -7.56 -5.95 4.58
C ALA A 84 -6.99 -5.39 5.90
N GLY A 85 -7.75 -4.51 6.56
CA GLY A 85 -7.33 -3.85 7.80
C GLY A 85 -8.06 -2.54 8.03
N SER A 86 -7.43 -1.62 8.77
CA SER A 86 -8.02 -0.31 9.06
C SER A 86 -7.00 0.78 9.33
N PHE A 87 -7.38 2.03 9.02
CA PHE A 87 -6.81 3.25 9.59
C PHE A 87 -7.65 3.70 10.79
N GLU A 88 -6.99 4.09 11.87
CA GLU A 88 -7.63 4.69 13.04
C GLU A 88 -7.02 6.08 13.30
N PHE A 89 -7.83 7.12 13.17
CA PHE A 89 -7.48 8.51 13.47
C PHE A 89 -8.36 8.98 14.63
N GLY A 90 -7.82 9.03 15.85
CA GLY A 90 -8.59 9.25 17.06
C GLY A 90 -9.62 8.14 17.26
N ASP A 91 -10.89 8.50 17.34
CA ASP A 91 -12.05 7.59 17.51
C ASP A 91 -12.62 7.08 16.17
N LYS A 92 -12.12 7.58 15.05
CA LYS A 92 -12.60 7.18 13.71
C LYS A 92 -11.77 6.06 13.12
N LYS A 93 -12.47 5.02 12.71
CA LYS A 93 -11.92 3.84 12.04
C LYS A 93 -12.43 3.75 10.61
N THR A 94 -11.53 3.60 9.65
CA THR A 94 -11.84 3.44 8.22
C THR A 94 -11.21 2.16 7.70
N ALA A 95 -12.00 1.34 7.00
CA ALA A 95 -11.53 0.09 6.44
C ALA A 95 -10.50 0.29 5.32
N ILE A 96 -9.41 -0.45 5.40
CA ILE A 96 -8.47 -0.64 4.29
C ILE A 96 -9.00 -1.83 3.49
N LYS A 97 -9.22 -1.63 2.20
CA LYS A 97 -9.72 -2.66 1.27
C LYS A 97 -8.60 -3.38 0.53
N TYR A 98 -7.48 -2.72 0.34
CA TYR A 98 -6.33 -3.27 -0.35
C TYR A 98 -5.06 -2.96 0.42
N ALA A 99 -4.28 -4.00 0.73
CA ALA A 99 -2.99 -3.92 1.38
C ALA A 99 -2.00 -4.82 0.65
N TYR A 100 -1.02 -4.26 -0.03
CA TYR A 100 -0.05 -5.03 -0.79
C TYR A 100 1.38 -4.66 -0.42
N ALA A 101 2.17 -5.66 -0.03
CA ALA A 101 3.56 -5.49 0.31
C ALA A 101 4.46 -5.90 -0.85
N ARG A 102 5.39 -5.03 -1.20
CA ARG A 102 6.44 -5.28 -2.18
C ARG A 102 7.80 -5.25 -1.48
N PRO A 103 8.57 -6.33 -1.53
CA PRO A 103 9.90 -6.36 -0.93
C PRO A 103 10.84 -5.36 -1.63
N THR A 104 11.79 -4.84 -0.87
CA THR A 104 12.92 -4.02 -1.32
C THR A 104 14.21 -4.62 -0.76
N GLY A 105 15.37 -4.09 -1.17
CA GLY A 105 16.65 -4.60 -0.65
C GLY A 105 16.87 -4.42 0.86
N SER A 106 16.14 -3.48 1.50
CA SER A 106 16.29 -3.15 2.93
C SER A 106 15.03 -3.31 3.77
N GLY A 107 13.94 -3.81 3.16
CA GLY A 107 12.65 -3.94 3.83
C GLY A 107 11.52 -4.13 2.84
N ARG A 108 10.47 -3.32 2.92
CA ARG A 108 9.32 -3.40 2.01
C ARG A 108 8.60 -2.06 1.84
N ILE A 109 7.89 -1.92 0.72
CA ILE A 109 6.92 -0.86 0.52
C ILE A 109 5.54 -1.48 0.63
N VAL A 110 4.69 -0.91 1.49
CA VAL A 110 3.30 -1.33 1.67
C VAL A 110 2.37 -0.28 1.09
N THR A 111 1.54 -0.69 0.15
CA THR A 111 0.49 0.14 -0.45
C THR A 111 -0.83 -0.20 0.21
N LEU A 112 -1.51 0.79 0.78
CA LEU A 112 -2.81 0.67 1.45
C LEU A 112 -3.82 1.56 0.72
N ILE A 113 -5.02 1.03 0.42
CA ILE A 113 -6.07 1.78 -0.28
C ILE A 113 -7.41 1.51 0.40
N THR A 114 -8.21 2.57 0.58
CA THR A 114 -9.60 2.50 1.06
C THR A 114 -10.58 2.59 -0.11
N ALA A 115 -11.84 2.25 0.11
CA ALA A 115 -12.89 2.43 -0.91
C ALA A 115 -13.43 3.86 -0.98
N ASP A 116 -13.20 4.66 0.06
CA ASP A 116 -13.68 6.04 0.15
C ASP A 116 -12.57 6.95 0.70
N PRO A 117 -12.62 8.25 0.38
CA PRO A 117 -11.73 9.24 0.97
C PRO A 117 -11.88 9.33 2.49
N ILE A 118 -10.81 9.71 3.18
CA ILE A 118 -10.81 9.98 4.62
C ILE A 118 -10.75 11.49 4.83
N THR A 119 -11.90 12.10 5.15
CA THR A 119 -12.02 13.55 5.26
C THR A 119 -11.48 14.13 6.56
N ASN A 120 -11.47 13.34 7.63
CA ASN A 120 -11.01 13.74 8.96
C ASN A 120 -9.91 12.80 9.45
N ILE A 121 -8.74 13.36 9.71
CA ILE A 121 -7.54 12.62 10.15
C ILE A 121 -7.09 13.04 11.56
N GLY A 122 -8.02 13.48 12.39
CA GLY A 122 -7.78 13.74 13.81
C GLY A 122 -7.96 15.21 14.21
N ALA A 123 -8.02 15.42 15.52
CA ALA A 123 -8.21 16.73 16.11
C ALA A 123 -7.07 17.71 15.73
N GLY A 124 -7.44 18.94 15.37
CA GLY A 124 -6.49 19.97 14.96
C GLY A 124 -5.94 19.83 13.54
N MET A 125 -6.19 18.72 12.88
CA MET A 125 -5.82 18.54 11.48
C MET A 125 -6.82 19.25 10.55
N PRO A 126 -6.38 19.72 9.36
CA PRO A 126 -7.31 20.30 8.41
C PRO A 126 -8.33 19.24 7.94
N GLU A 127 -9.56 19.66 7.71
CA GLU A 127 -10.54 18.82 7.03
C GLU A 127 -10.20 18.72 5.55
N PHE A 128 -10.19 17.50 5.03
CA PHE A 128 -9.91 17.23 3.63
C PHE A 128 -11.22 17.06 2.88
N LYS A 129 -11.49 17.98 1.96
CA LYS A 129 -12.67 17.90 1.08
C LYS A 129 -12.29 17.16 -0.19
N PRO A 130 -12.91 16.01 -0.48
CA PRO A 130 -12.66 15.30 -1.74
C PRO A 130 -13.01 16.18 -2.93
N GLN A 131 -12.20 16.12 -3.97
CA GLN A 131 -12.46 16.71 -5.27
C GLN A 131 -12.92 15.61 -6.24
N ALA A 132 -13.52 15.99 -7.36
CA ALA A 132 -13.91 15.03 -8.39
C ALA A 132 -12.70 14.23 -8.87
N GLY A 133 -12.82 12.90 -8.93
CA GLY A 133 -11.74 11.99 -9.30
C GLY A 133 -10.79 11.59 -8.16
N HIS A 134 -10.89 12.22 -6.98
CA HIS A 134 -10.12 11.85 -5.78
C HIS A 134 -10.96 10.91 -4.90
N ASP A 135 -11.17 9.71 -5.42
CA ASP A 135 -12.26 8.82 -4.96
C ASP A 135 -11.82 7.85 -3.85
N VAL A 136 -10.54 7.81 -3.49
CA VAL A 136 -9.97 6.89 -2.48
C VAL A 136 -9.01 7.61 -1.55
N ALA A 137 -8.79 7.07 -0.34
CA ALA A 137 -7.58 7.39 0.40
C ALA A 137 -6.51 6.32 0.17
N ALA A 138 -5.25 6.74 0.17
CA ALA A 138 -4.13 5.83 -0.05
C ALA A 138 -2.93 6.17 0.84
N ALA A 139 -2.22 5.13 1.31
CA ALA A 139 -0.95 5.29 1.99
C ALA A 139 0.13 4.44 1.32
N LEU A 140 1.33 4.98 1.28
CA LEU A 140 2.55 4.29 0.87
C LEU A 140 3.51 4.29 2.06
N LEU A 141 3.74 3.12 2.66
CA LEU A 141 4.64 2.96 3.80
C LEU A 141 5.97 2.38 3.30
N VAL A 142 7.07 3.02 3.64
CA VAL A 142 8.42 2.51 3.42
C VAL A 142 8.93 2.00 4.75
N LEU A 143 8.97 0.69 4.90
CA LEU A 143 9.29 0.00 6.14
C LEU A 143 10.62 -0.75 6.01
N ASP A 144 11.43 -0.70 7.06
CA ASP A 144 12.61 -1.52 7.22
C ASP A 144 12.26 -2.98 7.59
N SER A 145 13.26 -3.81 7.82
CA SER A 145 13.10 -5.21 8.20
C SER A 145 12.45 -5.41 9.59
N HIS A 146 12.46 -4.40 10.45
CA HIS A 146 11.87 -4.43 11.79
C HIS A 146 10.46 -3.80 11.82
N GLY A 147 10.00 -3.23 10.69
CA GLY A 147 8.71 -2.59 10.57
C GLY A 147 8.70 -1.13 11.02
N GLY A 148 9.87 -0.55 11.27
CA GLY A 148 10.05 0.88 11.44
C GLY A 148 10.10 1.60 10.10
N GLY A 149 9.80 2.91 10.08
CA GLY A 149 9.94 3.64 8.83
C GLY A 149 9.18 4.95 8.74
N HIS A 150 8.83 5.29 7.53
CA HIS A 150 8.07 6.50 7.19
C HIS A 150 7.14 6.21 6.01
N GLY A 151 6.29 7.17 5.71
CA GLY A 151 5.36 7.02 4.60
C GLY A 151 4.71 8.32 4.20
N GLU A 152 3.82 8.21 3.24
CA GLU A 152 2.95 9.28 2.81
C GLU A 152 1.51 8.77 2.78
N PHE A 153 0.58 9.65 3.06
CA PHE A 153 -0.83 9.39 3.06
C PHE A 153 -1.55 10.49 2.28
N ALA A 154 -2.42 10.08 1.40
CA ALA A 154 -3.32 10.94 0.66
C ALA A 154 -4.75 10.69 1.13
N PRO A 155 -5.35 11.61 1.89
CA PRO A 155 -6.73 11.47 2.40
C PRO A 155 -7.79 11.36 1.30
N ALA A 156 -7.53 11.98 0.16
CA ALA A 156 -8.31 11.87 -1.06
C ALA A 156 -7.34 11.95 -2.24
N ALA A 157 -7.32 10.97 -3.11
CA ALA A 157 -6.27 10.82 -4.12
C ALA A 157 -6.78 10.39 -5.49
N THR A 158 -6.03 10.78 -6.51
CA THR A 158 -5.96 10.02 -7.76
C THR A 158 -4.72 9.14 -7.75
N LEU A 159 -4.84 7.94 -8.28
CA LEU A 159 -3.78 6.94 -8.29
C LEU A 159 -3.45 6.54 -9.73
N LYS A 160 -2.19 6.17 -9.96
CA LYS A 160 -1.76 5.58 -11.23
C LYS A 160 -0.78 4.42 -11.03
N ALA A 161 -0.70 3.57 -12.03
CA ALA A 161 0.37 2.59 -12.13
C ALA A 161 1.60 3.25 -12.78
N ASN A 162 2.76 3.13 -12.15
CA ASN A 162 4.01 3.55 -12.77
C ASN A 162 4.54 2.46 -13.74
N LYS A 163 5.65 2.74 -14.42
CA LYS A 163 6.27 1.81 -15.40
C LYS A 163 6.71 0.47 -14.79
N SER A 164 6.99 0.43 -13.49
CA SER A 164 7.33 -0.82 -12.77
C SER A 164 6.12 -1.58 -12.25
N GLY A 165 4.90 -1.14 -12.55
CA GLY A 165 3.66 -1.74 -12.07
C GLY A 165 3.41 -1.49 -10.58
N ALA A 166 4.01 -0.47 -9.99
CA ALA A 166 3.68 -0.01 -8.66
C ALA A 166 2.56 1.03 -8.71
N ILE A 167 1.65 0.96 -7.74
CA ILE A 167 0.63 1.98 -7.53
C ILE A 167 1.29 3.17 -6.82
N VAL A 168 1.12 4.35 -7.38
CA VAL A 168 1.63 5.60 -6.83
C VAL A 168 0.51 6.64 -6.80
N VAL A 169 0.60 7.58 -5.87
CA VAL A 169 -0.28 8.72 -5.83
C VAL A 169 0.10 9.67 -6.96
N GLU A 170 -0.86 9.97 -7.83
CA GLU A 170 -0.70 10.93 -8.91
C GLU A 170 -1.02 12.34 -8.45
N ASP A 171 -2.13 12.47 -7.72
CA ASP A 171 -2.54 13.73 -7.12
C ASP A 171 -3.07 13.48 -5.70
N TYR A 172 -2.61 14.30 -4.75
CA TYR A 172 -2.99 14.23 -3.33
C TYR A 172 -4.26 15.04 -3.02
N GLY A 173 -4.88 15.63 -4.01
CA GLY A 173 -6.01 16.54 -3.81
C GLY A 173 -5.61 17.77 -2.99
N ALA A 174 -6.11 17.87 -1.75
CA ALA A 174 -5.90 19.04 -0.92
C ALA A 174 -4.50 19.14 -0.30
N ALA A 175 -3.91 18.05 0.17
CA ALA A 175 -2.58 18.03 0.79
C ALA A 175 -1.99 16.62 0.94
N LYS A 176 -0.68 16.55 0.80
CA LYS A 176 0.10 15.37 1.21
C LYS A 176 0.26 15.36 2.73
N VAL A 177 -0.06 14.23 3.33
CA VAL A 177 0.19 13.95 4.75
C VAL A 177 1.42 13.06 4.87
N TRP A 178 2.39 13.48 5.64
CA TRP A 178 3.56 12.66 5.95
C TRP A 178 3.26 11.76 7.14
N LEU A 179 3.54 10.47 7.00
CA LEU A 179 3.53 9.51 8.11
C LEU A 179 4.97 9.37 8.62
N LYS A 180 5.20 9.85 9.84
CA LYS A 180 6.51 9.85 10.49
C LYS A 180 6.52 8.87 11.66
N ASN A 181 7.72 8.43 12.03
CA ASN A 181 7.92 7.56 13.20
C ASN A 181 7.01 6.31 13.15
N ILE A 182 6.91 5.70 11.97
CA ILE A 182 6.17 4.44 11.87
C ILE A 182 6.91 3.41 12.72
N ALA A 183 6.18 2.75 13.60
CA ALA A 183 6.69 1.69 14.44
C ALA A 183 5.71 0.53 14.50
N LYS A 184 6.21 -0.70 14.27
CA LYS A 184 5.40 -1.92 14.42
C LYS A 184 5.12 -2.15 15.90
N THR A 185 3.85 -2.43 16.23
CA THR A 185 3.39 -2.69 17.61
C THR A 185 2.92 -4.13 17.80
N LYS A 186 2.64 -4.85 16.71
CA LYS A 186 2.26 -6.27 16.70
C LYS A 186 2.66 -6.92 15.36
#